data_6d1052e96e5c1bc7b9956fb83f8eba80
#
_entry.id   6d1052e96e5c1bc7b9956fb83f8eba80
#
_cell.length_a   1.000
_cell.length_b   1.000
_cell.length_c   1.000
_cell.angle_alpha   90.00
_cell.angle_beta   90.00
_cell.angle_gamma   90.00
#
_symmetry.space_group_name_H-M   'P 1'
#
loop_
_entity.id
_entity.type
_entity.pdbx_description
1 polymer ?
#
loop_
_entity_poly.entity_id
_entity_poly.type
_entity_poly.pdbx_seq_one_letter_code
_entity_poly.pdbx_strand_id
1 'polypeptide(L)'
;VSQNGDNNGRRKITIKGGAVSAQSISFPYQNSSHQLAVSFRFLLSLYAVVPLCVLVQLIDRFCFGFALRETLPSSPSHFLLFQILFGTPHIIASNLLIGSHSDYLAAYRNKLIGMTVFIIVFFGIGSLFIPYRVLYIITACWTVYHVLKQQHGVAKAVCRLPNWGFYIQLWLSVGAGIFIYMGIFLKDSLTTEQADWVLGVASILTAALLVSTVACQKYVPNRFGHYFLWANTLLVVGSWYVYSQQYYFLAILMPRLVHDITAYSFYVSHDVNRHGKEAE
;
A
#
# COMPACT_ATOMS: atom_id res chain seq x y z
N VAL A 1 16.21 -37.35 -21.86
CA VAL A 1 14.77 -37.25 -22.16
C VAL A 1 14.15 -38.54 -21.65
N SER A 2 13.44 -38.52 -20.55
CA SER A 2 12.57 -39.61 -20.11
C SER A 2 11.31 -38.98 -19.53
N GLN A 3 10.20 -39.17 -20.20
CA GLN A 3 8.87 -38.79 -19.71
C GLN A 3 8.32 -39.95 -18.88
N ASN A 4 8.13 -39.73 -17.59
CA ASN A 4 7.25 -40.52 -16.75
C ASN A 4 6.08 -39.66 -16.34
N GLY A 5 4.92 -39.92 -16.90
CA GLY A 5 3.66 -39.29 -16.53
C GLY A 5 3.10 -39.96 -15.30
N ASP A 6 2.89 -39.18 -14.24
CA ASP A 6 2.11 -39.60 -13.09
C ASP A 6 0.71 -38.96 -13.17
N ASN A 7 -0.31 -39.78 -12.97
CA ASN A 7 -1.73 -39.52 -13.29
C ASN A 7 -2.48 -38.59 -12.35
N ASN A 8 -1.81 -37.65 -11.67
CA ASN A 8 -2.45 -36.78 -10.68
C ASN A 8 -2.18 -35.28 -10.89
N GLY A 9 -2.07 -34.82 -12.12
CA GLY A 9 -2.23 -33.39 -12.48
C GLY A 9 -1.37 -32.35 -11.74
N ARG A 10 -0.45 -32.71 -10.84
CA ARG A 10 0.46 -31.81 -10.13
C ARG A 10 1.85 -31.83 -10.74
N ARG A 11 2.13 -30.92 -11.66
CA ARG A 11 3.49 -30.69 -12.16
C ARG A 11 4.35 -30.06 -11.09
N LYS A 12 5.36 -30.78 -10.60
CA LYS A 12 6.50 -30.20 -9.86
C LYS A 12 7.36 -29.39 -10.82
N ILE A 13 7.41 -28.09 -10.64
CA ILE A 13 8.34 -27.21 -11.36
C ILE A 13 9.66 -27.21 -10.59
N THR A 14 10.67 -27.90 -11.13
CA THR A 14 12.06 -27.83 -10.65
C THR A 14 12.74 -26.66 -11.34
N ILE A 15 12.98 -25.57 -10.64
CA ILE A 15 13.71 -24.40 -11.16
C ILE A 15 15.20 -24.66 -10.95
N LYS A 16 15.94 -24.96 -12.03
CA LYS A 16 17.41 -24.91 -12.04
C LYS A 16 17.86 -23.45 -12.02
N GLY A 17 18.85 -23.14 -11.17
CA GLY A 17 19.37 -21.79 -10.98
C GLY A 17 19.91 -21.17 -12.28
N GLY A 18 19.21 -20.17 -12.73
CA GLY A 18 19.62 -19.22 -13.78
C GLY A 18 19.33 -17.81 -13.31
N ALA A 19 20.14 -16.85 -13.74
CA ALA A 19 20.05 -15.44 -13.38
C ALA A 19 18.61 -14.93 -13.51
N VAL A 20 18.03 -14.47 -12.40
CA VAL A 20 16.65 -13.95 -12.35
C VAL A 20 16.63 -12.61 -13.08
N SER A 21 16.26 -12.63 -14.36
CA SER A 21 15.76 -11.44 -15.04
C SER A 21 14.51 -10.97 -14.29
N ALA A 22 14.28 -9.66 -14.21
CA ALA A 22 13.13 -9.05 -13.55
C ALA A 22 11.83 -9.75 -13.99
N GLN A 23 11.41 -10.78 -13.23
CA GLN A 23 10.25 -11.58 -13.58
C GLN A 23 8.98 -10.79 -13.25
N SER A 24 8.15 -10.68 -14.26
CA SER A 24 6.75 -10.33 -14.16
C SER A 24 6.00 -11.43 -13.39
N ILE A 25 5.11 -11.07 -12.48
CA ILE A 25 4.15 -12.03 -11.93
C ILE A 25 3.18 -12.37 -13.06
N SER A 26 3.33 -13.55 -13.64
CA SER A 26 2.27 -14.15 -14.44
C SER A 26 1.32 -14.86 -13.48
N PHE A 27 0.08 -14.42 -13.40
CA PHE A 27 -0.96 -15.23 -12.79
C PHE A 27 -1.04 -16.56 -13.55
N PRO A 28 -1.24 -17.71 -12.87
CA PRO A 28 -1.26 -19.01 -13.53
C PRO A 28 -2.55 -19.14 -14.35
N TYR A 29 -2.52 -18.62 -15.57
CA TYR A 29 -3.52 -18.90 -16.58
C TYR A 29 -2.79 -19.27 -17.89
N GLN A 30 -3.10 -20.46 -18.42
CA GLN A 30 -2.39 -21.09 -19.52
C GLN A 30 -2.51 -20.34 -20.84
N ASN A 31 -1.36 -20.31 -21.55
CA ASN A 31 -1.19 -20.14 -22.99
C ASN A 31 -2.00 -19.07 -23.73
N SER A 32 -1.53 -17.81 -23.70
CA SER A 32 -1.63 -16.92 -24.84
C SER A 32 -0.38 -16.04 -24.90
N SER A 33 0.14 -15.81 -26.09
CA SER A 33 1.36 -15.05 -26.39
C SER A 33 1.27 -13.55 -26.07
N HIS A 34 0.17 -13.08 -25.48
CA HIS A 34 -0.14 -11.66 -25.26
C HIS A 34 -0.58 -11.32 -23.82
N GLN A 35 -0.10 -12.04 -22.79
CA GLN A 35 -0.45 -11.67 -21.41
C GLN A 35 0.26 -10.39 -20.98
N LEU A 36 -0.52 -9.39 -20.58
CA LEU A 36 -0.01 -8.16 -19.99
C LEU A 36 0.52 -8.44 -18.57
N ALA A 37 1.81 -8.24 -18.36
CA ALA A 37 2.46 -8.48 -17.09
C ALA A 37 2.84 -7.15 -16.40
N VAL A 38 2.54 -7.03 -15.09
CA VAL A 38 2.96 -5.87 -14.32
C VAL A 38 4.47 -5.89 -14.10
N SER A 39 5.16 -4.84 -14.54
CA SER A 39 6.59 -4.71 -14.37
C SER A 39 6.95 -4.29 -12.94
N PHE A 40 7.70 -5.11 -12.22
CA PHE A 40 8.21 -4.73 -10.89
C PHE A 40 9.18 -3.56 -10.93
N ARG A 41 9.88 -3.32 -12.05
CA ARG A 41 10.70 -2.12 -12.21
C ARG A 41 9.84 -0.86 -12.26
N PHE A 42 8.71 -0.92 -12.95
CA PHE A 42 7.72 0.16 -12.94
C PHE A 42 7.18 0.39 -11.54
N LEU A 43 6.76 -0.66 -10.82
CA LEU A 43 6.30 -0.53 -9.45
C LEU A 43 7.36 0.07 -8.52
N LEU A 44 8.64 -0.29 -8.69
CA LEU A 44 9.73 0.30 -7.93
C LEU A 44 9.91 1.79 -8.24
N SER A 45 9.74 2.20 -9.52
CA SER A 45 9.88 3.60 -9.91
C SER A 45 8.84 4.53 -9.28
N LEU A 46 7.67 4.01 -8.88
CA LEU A 46 6.64 4.79 -8.17
C LEU A 46 7.15 5.35 -6.83
N TYR A 47 8.09 4.67 -6.20
CA TYR A 47 8.68 5.13 -4.94
C TYR A 47 9.58 6.37 -5.11
N ALA A 48 9.86 6.80 -6.35
CA ALA A 48 10.53 8.08 -6.61
C ALA A 48 9.74 9.29 -6.07
N VAL A 49 8.45 9.14 -5.83
CA VAL A 49 7.65 10.15 -5.15
C VAL A 49 8.19 10.51 -3.75
N VAL A 50 8.84 9.55 -3.07
CA VAL A 50 9.40 9.77 -1.73
C VAL A 50 10.53 10.81 -1.74
N PRO A 51 11.64 10.58 -2.45
CA PRO A 51 12.70 11.60 -2.54
C PRO A 51 12.20 12.90 -3.18
N LEU A 52 11.24 12.84 -4.10
CA LEU A 52 10.65 14.04 -4.70
C LEU A 52 9.92 14.88 -3.65
N CYS A 53 9.07 14.31 -2.82
CA CYS A 53 8.37 15.03 -1.76
C CYS A 53 9.33 15.59 -0.71
N VAL A 54 10.37 14.84 -0.33
CA VAL A 54 11.41 15.31 0.57
C VAL A 54 12.18 16.49 -0.05
N LEU A 55 12.53 16.39 -1.34
CA LEU A 55 13.20 17.48 -2.06
C LEU A 55 12.35 18.74 -2.13
N VAL A 56 11.05 18.60 -2.45
CA VAL A 56 10.10 19.72 -2.49
C VAL A 56 10.01 20.39 -1.11
N GLN A 57 9.93 19.59 -0.04
CA GLN A 57 9.94 20.11 1.33
C GLN A 57 11.23 20.87 1.67
N LEU A 58 12.40 20.34 1.26
CA LEU A 58 13.68 21.00 1.49
C LEU A 58 13.80 22.31 0.71
N ILE A 59 13.39 22.31 -0.56
CA ILE A 59 13.36 23.53 -1.40
C ILE A 59 12.45 24.59 -0.77
N ASP A 60 11.25 24.21 -0.32
CA ASP A 60 10.33 25.13 0.32
C ASP A 60 10.93 25.74 1.60
N ARG A 61 11.56 24.89 2.43
CA ARG A 61 12.20 25.33 3.66
C ARG A 61 13.35 26.32 3.43
N PHE A 62 14.24 26.02 2.47
CA PHE A 62 15.47 26.79 2.29
C PHE A 62 15.36 27.94 1.29
N CYS A 63 14.43 27.83 0.31
CA CYS A 63 14.30 28.82 -0.77
C CYS A 63 13.04 29.68 -0.64
N PHE A 64 11.97 29.14 -0.06
CA PHE A 64 10.65 29.81 -0.05
C PHE A 64 10.11 30.11 1.36
N GLY A 65 10.91 29.90 2.43
CA GLY A 65 10.52 30.27 3.80
C GLY A 65 9.22 29.62 4.28
N PHE A 66 8.96 28.34 3.90
CA PHE A 66 7.77 27.57 4.24
C PHE A 66 6.46 27.99 3.54
N ALA A 67 6.52 28.76 2.43
CA ALA A 67 5.33 29.22 1.71
C ALA A 67 4.45 28.07 1.24
N LEU A 68 5.05 26.98 0.75
CA LEU A 68 4.31 25.79 0.34
C LEU A 68 3.63 25.11 1.54
N ARG A 69 4.31 24.97 2.67
CA ARG A 69 3.76 24.39 3.88
C ARG A 69 2.48 25.12 4.34
N GLU A 70 2.47 26.43 4.24
CA GLU A 70 1.34 27.27 4.65
C GLU A 70 0.16 27.22 3.69
N THR A 71 0.43 26.94 2.40
CA THR A 71 -0.60 26.86 1.36
C THR A 71 -1.17 25.45 1.16
N LEU A 72 -0.41 24.41 1.49
CA LEU A 72 -0.86 23.02 1.36
C LEU A 72 -2.01 22.69 2.31
N PRO A 73 -2.93 21.80 1.89
CA PRO A 73 -3.94 21.27 2.78
C PRO A 73 -3.35 20.74 4.09
N SER A 74 -3.76 21.28 5.20
CA SER A 74 -3.25 20.90 6.52
C SER A 74 -4.34 20.42 7.48
N SER A 75 -5.62 20.75 7.21
CA SER A 75 -6.76 20.32 8.02
C SER A 75 -7.44 19.09 7.41
N PRO A 76 -7.99 18.17 8.22
CA PRO A 76 -8.73 16.99 7.74
C PRO A 76 -9.85 17.30 6.73
N SER A 77 -10.54 18.44 6.90
CA SER A 77 -11.58 18.89 5.96
C SER A 77 -11.06 19.20 4.56
N HIS A 78 -9.80 19.62 4.44
CA HIS A 78 -9.17 19.92 3.16
C HIS A 78 -8.78 18.65 2.37
N PHE A 79 -8.68 17.50 3.05
CA PHE A 79 -8.36 16.22 2.39
C PHE A 79 -9.57 15.58 1.68
N LEU A 80 -10.77 16.14 1.81
CA LEU A 80 -11.97 15.60 1.18
C LEU A 80 -11.83 15.55 -0.35
N LEU A 81 -11.36 16.64 -0.96
CA LEU A 81 -11.12 16.69 -2.40
C LEU A 81 -10.07 15.67 -2.83
N PHE A 82 -8.98 15.54 -2.07
CA PHE A 82 -7.96 14.52 -2.32
C PHE A 82 -8.54 13.11 -2.24
N GLN A 83 -9.40 12.84 -1.24
CA GLN A 83 -10.06 11.54 -1.09
C GLN A 83 -11.01 11.25 -2.26
N ILE A 84 -11.73 12.25 -2.74
CA ILE A 84 -12.62 12.11 -3.91
C ILE A 84 -11.81 11.83 -5.17
N LEU A 85 -10.72 12.56 -5.41
CA LEU A 85 -9.93 12.44 -6.64
C LEU A 85 -9.08 11.16 -6.71
N PHE A 86 -8.56 10.69 -5.57
CA PHE A 86 -7.64 9.55 -5.53
C PHE A 86 -8.28 8.30 -4.90
N GLY A 87 -9.01 8.45 -3.80
CA GLY A 87 -9.59 7.33 -3.07
C GLY A 87 -10.82 6.73 -3.73
N THR A 88 -11.74 7.57 -4.12
CA THR A 88 -13.02 7.12 -4.70
C THR A 88 -12.85 6.37 -6.02
N PRO A 89 -12.03 6.84 -6.99
CA PRO A 89 -11.79 6.09 -8.22
C PRO A 89 -11.20 4.70 -7.98
N HIS A 90 -10.28 4.57 -7.01
CA HIS A 90 -9.71 3.28 -6.64
C HIS A 90 -10.78 2.30 -6.13
N ILE A 91 -11.68 2.77 -5.25
CA ILE A 91 -12.79 1.97 -4.72
C ILE A 91 -13.76 1.58 -5.84
N ILE A 92 -14.11 2.53 -6.72
CA ILE A 92 -14.99 2.27 -7.87
C ILE A 92 -14.35 1.22 -8.80
N ALA A 93 -13.08 1.36 -9.15
CA ALA A 93 -12.38 0.43 -10.03
C ALA A 93 -12.35 -1.00 -9.45
N SER A 94 -12.12 -1.15 -8.13
CA SER A 94 -12.15 -2.46 -7.48
C SER A 94 -13.55 -3.08 -7.47
N ASN A 95 -14.59 -2.28 -7.27
CA ASN A 95 -15.98 -2.75 -7.30
C ASN A 95 -16.43 -3.13 -8.73
N LEU A 96 -16.04 -2.35 -9.73
CA LEU A 96 -16.30 -2.68 -11.14
C LEU A 96 -15.62 -3.98 -11.53
N LEU A 97 -14.36 -4.19 -11.13
CA LEU A 97 -13.65 -5.43 -11.41
C LEU A 97 -14.35 -6.65 -10.80
N ILE A 98 -14.84 -6.54 -9.57
CA ILE A 98 -15.59 -7.64 -8.93
C ILE A 98 -16.98 -7.80 -9.57
N GLY A 99 -17.65 -6.69 -9.87
CA GLY A 99 -19.02 -6.68 -10.37
C GLY A 99 -19.16 -7.11 -11.84
N SER A 100 -18.15 -6.87 -12.66
CA SER A 100 -18.14 -7.27 -14.08
C SER A 100 -17.93 -8.78 -14.31
N HIS A 101 -17.56 -9.52 -13.25
CA HIS A 101 -17.22 -10.94 -13.38
C HIS A 101 -18.13 -11.82 -12.50
N SER A 102 -19.03 -12.56 -13.14
CA SER A 102 -20.02 -13.43 -12.46
C SER A 102 -19.40 -14.50 -11.54
N ASP A 103 -18.24 -15.04 -11.92
CA ASP A 103 -17.49 -16.01 -11.11
C ASP A 103 -16.90 -15.38 -9.85
N TYR A 104 -16.46 -14.12 -9.89
CA TYR A 104 -16.03 -13.39 -8.70
C TYR A 104 -17.22 -13.06 -7.79
N LEU A 105 -18.32 -12.61 -8.36
CA LEU A 105 -19.54 -12.40 -7.59
C LEU A 105 -19.99 -13.68 -6.91
N ALA A 106 -19.98 -14.82 -7.62
CA ALA A 106 -20.33 -16.11 -7.03
C ALA A 106 -19.35 -16.52 -5.91
N ALA A 107 -18.04 -16.42 -6.17
CA ALA A 107 -16.99 -16.81 -5.21
C ALA A 107 -16.95 -15.93 -3.95
N TYR A 108 -17.24 -14.64 -4.08
CA TYR A 108 -17.13 -13.67 -3.00
C TYR A 108 -18.48 -13.20 -2.44
N ARG A 109 -19.61 -13.69 -2.97
CA ARG A 109 -20.97 -13.25 -2.62
C ARG A 109 -21.20 -13.15 -1.10
N ASN A 110 -20.91 -14.20 -0.36
CA ASN A 110 -21.17 -14.23 1.09
C ASN A 110 -20.27 -13.23 1.83
N LYS A 111 -19.03 -13.05 1.39
CA LYS A 111 -18.11 -12.05 1.95
C LYS A 111 -18.57 -10.63 1.64
N LEU A 112 -19.02 -10.37 0.42
CA LEU A 112 -19.55 -9.07 0.01
C LEU A 112 -20.80 -8.71 0.79
N ILE A 113 -21.75 -9.62 0.90
CA ILE A 113 -22.97 -9.43 1.71
C ILE A 113 -22.59 -9.19 3.18
N GLY A 114 -21.72 -10.02 3.76
CA GLY A 114 -21.28 -9.87 5.14
C GLY A 114 -20.60 -8.52 5.40
N MET A 115 -19.71 -8.09 4.50
CA MET A 115 -19.05 -6.78 4.58
C MET A 115 -20.05 -5.62 4.45
N THR A 116 -21.01 -5.71 3.51
CA THR A 116 -22.04 -4.68 3.33
C THR A 116 -22.90 -4.55 4.56
N VAL A 117 -23.37 -5.68 5.10
CA VAL A 117 -24.18 -5.70 6.35
C VAL A 117 -23.36 -5.13 7.51
N PHE A 118 -22.07 -5.53 7.64
CA PHE A 118 -21.21 -4.98 8.68
C PHE A 118 -21.04 -3.47 8.56
N ILE A 119 -20.81 -2.94 7.35
CA ILE A 119 -20.67 -1.50 7.11
C ILE A 119 -21.96 -0.76 7.48
N ILE A 120 -23.12 -1.26 7.04
CA ILE A 120 -24.42 -0.64 7.34
C ILE A 120 -24.69 -0.65 8.86
N VAL A 121 -24.47 -1.76 9.51
CA VAL A 121 -24.71 -1.89 10.97
C VAL A 121 -23.69 -1.05 11.74
N PHE A 122 -22.41 -1.20 11.45
CA PHE A 122 -21.35 -0.54 12.21
C PHE A 122 -21.31 0.98 11.99
N PHE A 123 -21.39 1.43 10.76
CA PHE A 123 -21.36 2.87 10.46
C PHE A 123 -22.75 3.50 10.49
N GLY A 124 -23.80 2.83 10.05
CA GLY A 124 -25.17 3.33 10.11
C GLY A 124 -25.69 3.36 11.55
N ILE A 125 -25.92 2.19 12.13
CA ILE A 125 -26.48 2.09 13.50
C ILE A 125 -25.45 2.51 14.54
N GLY A 126 -24.19 2.09 14.38
CA GLY A 126 -23.10 2.45 15.31
C GLY A 126 -22.86 3.94 15.43
N SER A 127 -23.09 4.73 14.37
CA SER A 127 -22.96 6.18 14.40
C SER A 127 -23.93 6.87 15.36
N LEU A 128 -25.00 6.21 15.77
CA LEU A 128 -25.95 6.71 16.76
C LEU A 128 -25.40 6.62 18.19
N PHE A 129 -24.45 5.73 18.44
CA PHE A 129 -23.91 5.41 19.77
C PHE A 129 -22.43 5.71 19.93
N ILE A 130 -21.67 5.70 18.82
CA ILE A 130 -20.21 5.87 18.81
C ILE A 130 -19.89 7.26 18.31
N PRO A 131 -19.05 8.05 19.04
CA PRO A 131 -18.63 9.36 18.57
C PRO A 131 -17.99 9.27 17.17
N TYR A 132 -18.34 10.22 16.29
CA TYR A 132 -17.83 10.29 14.91
C TYR A 132 -16.30 10.20 14.83
N ARG A 133 -15.58 10.82 15.76
CA ARG A 133 -14.11 10.75 15.84
C ARG A 133 -13.58 9.32 15.96
N VAL A 134 -14.27 8.47 16.74
CA VAL A 134 -13.86 7.08 16.95
C VAL A 134 -14.08 6.27 15.66
N LEU A 135 -15.23 6.43 15.01
CA LEU A 135 -15.50 5.80 13.72
C LEU A 135 -14.49 6.21 12.66
N TYR A 136 -14.13 7.49 12.66
CA TYR A 136 -13.14 8.03 11.75
C TYR A 136 -11.74 7.44 11.99
N ILE A 137 -11.29 7.34 13.24
CA ILE A 137 -10.01 6.70 13.61
C ILE A 137 -9.99 5.25 13.15
N ILE A 138 -11.07 4.49 13.39
CA ILE A 138 -11.16 3.10 12.97
C ILE A 138 -11.01 2.98 11.45
N THR A 139 -11.70 3.86 10.69
CA THR A 139 -11.60 3.88 9.22
C THR A 139 -10.19 4.25 8.76
N ALA A 140 -9.57 5.23 9.40
CA ALA A 140 -8.19 5.64 9.09
C ALA A 140 -7.19 4.50 9.37
N CYS A 141 -7.30 3.82 10.51
CA CYS A 141 -6.48 2.65 10.84
C CYS A 141 -6.66 1.52 9.83
N TRP A 142 -7.89 1.25 9.42
CA TRP A 142 -8.18 0.26 8.39
C TRP A 142 -7.56 0.63 7.05
N THR A 143 -7.66 1.89 6.65
CA THR A 143 -7.06 2.41 5.40
C THR A 143 -5.55 2.27 5.41
N VAL A 144 -4.87 2.67 6.49
CA VAL A 144 -3.42 2.53 6.65
C VAL A 144 -3.00 1.06 6.56
N TYR A 145 -3.71 0.18 7.28
CA TYR A 145 -3.44 -1.25 7.23
C TYR A 145 -3.63 -1.81 5.80
N HIS A 146 -4.70 -1.43 5.10
CA HIS A 146 -4.98 -1.88 3.74
C HIS A 146 -3.87 -1.46 2.76
N VAL A 147 -3.52 -0.18 2.77
CA VAL A 147 -2.48 0.40 1.91
C VAL A 147 -1.14 -0.31 2.13
N LEU A 148 -0.69 -0.37 3.38
CA LEU A 148 0.63 -0.93 3.70
C LEU A 148 0.67 -2.45 3.54
N LYS A 149 -0.42 -3.17 3.84
CA LYS A 149 -0.49 -4.61 3.60
C LYS A 149 -0.35 -4.97 2.13
N GLN A 150 -0.94 -4.18 1.23
CA GLN A 150 -0.79 -4.38 -0.21
C GLN A 150 0.66 -4.15 -0.64
N GLN A 151 1.28 -3.04 -0.22
CA GLN A 151 2.66 -2.71 -0.57
C GLN A 151 3.65 -3.76 -0.06
N HIS A 152 3.52 -4.15 1.22
CA HIS A 152 4.35 -5.22 1.78
C HIS A 152 4.06 -6.59 1.18
N GLY A 153 2.83 -6.85 0.70
CA GLY A 153 2.48 -8.06 -0.03
C GLY A 153 3.25 -8.18 -1.35
N VAL A 154 3.31 -7.09 -2.12
CA VAL A 154 4.13 -7.00 -3.34
C VAL A 154 5.61 -7.16 -2.99
N ALA A 155 6.10 -6.45 -1.96
CA ALA A 155 7.48 -6.58 -1.50
C ALA A 155 7.84 -8.00 -1.08
N LYS A 156 6.94 -8.71 -0.39
CA LYS A 156 7.16 -10.11 0.01
C LYS A 156 7.43 -11.03 -1.19
N ALA A 157 6.66 -10.84 -2.27
CA ALA A 157 6.84 -11.62 -3.50
C ALA A 157 8.19 -11.36 -4.16
N VAL A 158 8.66 -10.10 -4.17
CA VAL A 158 9.92 -9.68 -4.78
C VAL A 158 11.13 -10.02 -3.89
N CYS A 159 11.03 -9.72 -2.59
CA CYS A 159 12.14 -9.86 -1.64
C CYS A 159 12.31 -11.29 -1.12
N ARG A 160 11.29 -12.14 -1.28
CA ARG A 160 11.28 -13.51 -0.74
C ARG A 160 11.55 -13.58 0.77
N LEU A 161 11.07 -12.58 1.51
CA LEU A 161 11.24 -12.52 2.95
C LEU A 161 10.61 -13.72 3.65
N PRO A 162 11.24 -14.24 4.73
CA PRO A 162 10.61 -15.21 5.60
C PRO A 162 9.35 -14.61 6.24
N ASN A 163 8.39 -15.46 6.61
CA ASN A 163 7.09 -15.00 7.14
C ASN A 163 7.25 -14.06 8.34
N TRP A 164 8.13 -14.38 9.28
CA TRP A 164 8.36 -13.52 10.45
C TRP A 164 8.90 -12.14 10.05
N GLY A 165 9.85 -12.08 9.09
CA GLY A 165 10.40 -10.81 8.59
C GLY A 165 9.33 -9.96 7.90
N PHE A 166 8.48 -10.60 7.09
CA PHE A 166 7.33 -9.92 6.47
C PHE A 166 6.39 -9.34 7.53
N TYR A 167 6.00 -10.09 8.56
CA TYR A 167 5.06 -9.60 9.57
C TYR A 167 5.67 -8.51 10.46
N ILE A 168 6.95 -8.58 10.80
CA ILE A 168 7.63 -7.51 11.55
C ILE A 168 7.62 -6.21 10.71
N GLN A 169 8.04 -6.26 9.43
CA GLN A 169 8.03 -5.12 8.54
C GLN A 169 6.62 -4.54 8.40
N LEU A 170 5.63 -5.39 8.19
CA LEU A 170 4.23 -4.98 8.05
C LEU A 170 3.72 -4.26 9.29
N TRP A 171 3.86 -4.87 10.47
CA TRP A 171 3.26 -4.32 11.70
C TRP A 171 3.98 -3.07 12.20
N LEU A 172 5.30 -2.97 12.03
CA LEU A 172 6.03 -1.74 12.34
C LEU A 172 5.62 -0.61 11.40
N SER A 173 5.48 -0.89 10.10
CA SER A 173 5.01 0.09 9.12
C SER A 173 3.57 0.53 9.39
N VAL A 174 2.67 -0.42 9.68
CA VAL A 174 1.27 -0.12 10.01
C VAL A 174 1.18 0.69 11.29
N GLY A 175 1.91 0.30 12.34
CA GLY A 175 1.94 1.05 13.59
C GLY A 175 2.43 2.49 13.37
N ALA A 176 3.59 2.68 12.73
CA ALA A 176 4.11 4.01 12.40
C ALA A 176 3.10 4.81 11.57
N GLY A 177 2.53 4.21 10.51
CA GLY A 177 1.53 4.84 9.66
C GLY A 177 0.28 5.27 10.42
N ILE A 178 -0.24 4.45 11.35
CA ILE A 178 -1.39 4.79 12.19
C ILE A 178 -1.10 6.04 13.02
N PHE A 179 0.06 6.11 13.69
CA PHE A 179 0.40 7.26 14.52
C PHE A 179 0.65 8.52 13.66
N ILE A 180 1.26 8.40 12.49
CA ILE A 180 1.38 9.52 11.53
C ILE A 180 -0.01 10.03 11.15
N TYR A 181 -0.93 9.15 10.75
CA TYR A 181 -2.29 9.52 10.37
C TYR A 181 -3.09 10.11 11.53
N MET A 182 -2.98 9.54 12.74
CA MET A 182 -3.60 10.12 13.94
C MET A 182 -3.08 11.54 14.20
N GLY A 183 -1.77 11.77 14.11
CA GLY A 183 -1.19 13.10 14.29
C GLY A 183 -1.66 14.12 13.24
N ILE A 184 -1.93 13.67 12.00
CA ILE A 184 -2.44 14.54 10.94
C ILE A 184 -3.94 14.81 11.12
N PHE A 185 -4.73 13.77 11.28
CA PHE A 185 -6.20 13.88 11.27
C PHE A 185 -6.81 14.36 12.59
N LEU A 186 -6.09 14.21 13.70
CA LEU A 186 -6.52 14.69 15.00
C LEU A 186 -5.79 15.95 15.45
N LYS A 187 -4.92 16.55 14.61
CA LYS A 187 -4.05 17.67 15.00
C LYS A 187 -4.79 18.81 15.71
N ASP A 188 -5.99 19.17 15.22
CA ASP A 188 -6.80 20.25 15.77
C ASP A 188 -7.55 19.85 17.07
N SER A 189 -7.42 18.59 17.50
CA SER A 189 -8.08 18.01 18.66
C SER A 189 -7.11 17.50 19.72
N LEU A 190 -5.81 17.41 19.40
CA LEU A 190 -4.77 16.99 20.31
C LEU A 190 -4.21 18.20 21.08
N THR A 191 -3.94 18.01 22.36
CA THR A 191 -3.07 18.94 23.10
C THR A 191 -1.64 18.83 22.58
N THR A 192 -0.81 19.83 22.88
CA THR A 192 0.62 19.81 22.48
C THR A 192 1.32 18.56 23.01
N GLU A 193 1.08 18.20 24.27
CA GLU A 193 1.66 17.00 24.90
C GLU A 193 1.21 15.71 24.18
N GLN A 194 -0.07 15.62 23.80
CA GLN A 194 -0.58 14.47 23.05
C GLN A 194 0.02 14.41 21.65
N ALA A 195 0.19 15.55 20.97
CA ALA A 195 0.82 15.61 19.65
C ALA A 195 2.28 15.18 19.72
N ASP A 196 3.04 15.63 20.73
CA ASP A 196 4.42 15.23 20.96
C ASP A 196 4.53 13.72 21.27
N TRP A 197 3.60 13.20 22.06
CA TRP A 197 3.55 11.76 22.33
C TRP A 197 3.28 10.94 21.05
N VAL A 198 2.31 11.36 20.24
CA VAL A 198 1.98 10.71 18.95
C VAL A 198 3.18 10.73 18.02
N LEU A 199 3.87 11.87 17.89
CA LEU A 199 5.11 11.98 17.10
C LEU A 199 6.23 11.10 17.67
N GLY A 200 6.38 11.06 19.00
CA GLY A 200 7.36 10.23 19.68
C GLY A 200 7.18 8.75 19.39
N VAL A 201 5.94 8.24 19.50
CA VAL A 201 5.63 6.84 19.18
C VAL A 201 5.85 6.54 17.69
N ALA A 202 5.41 7.43 16.79
CA ALA A 202 5.68 7.29 15.35
C ALA A 202 7.19 7.21 15.07
N SER A 203 7.99 8.02 15.77
CA SER A 203 9.46 8.04 15.63
C SER A 203 10.10 6.74 16.08
N ILE A 204 9.69 6.21 17.25
CA ILE A 204 10.18 4.93 17.78
C ILE A 204 9.85 3.78 16.81
N LEU A 205 8.62 3.70 16.32
CA LEU A 205 8.19 2.66 15.40
C LEU A 205 8.92 2.76 14.05
N THR A 206 9.16 3.98 13.56
CA THR A 206 9.92 4.22 12.32
C THR A 206 11.39 3.84 12.50
N ALA A 207 12.00 4.16 13.63
CA ALA A 207 13.36 3.72 13.96
C ALA A 207 13.45 2.18 14.08
N ALA A 208 12.49 1.54 14.74
CA ALA A 208 12.42 0.09 14.82
C ALA A 208 12.23 -0.55 13.42
N LEU A 209 11.46 0.07 12.54
CA LEU A 209 11.31 -0.36 11.15
C LEU A 209 12.65 -0.30 10.41
N LEU A 210 13.43 0.77 10.55
CA LEU A 210 14.78 0.88 9.96
C LEU A 210 15.70 -0.25 10.45
N VAL A 211 15.75 -0.47 11.77
CA VAL A 211 16.56 -1.55 12.37
C VAL A 211 16.12 -2.92 11.85
N SER A 212 14.81 -3.16 11.78
CA SER A 212 14.28 -4.43 11.27
C SER A 212 14.58 -4.62 9.78
N THR A 213 14.61 -3.53 8.98
CA THR A 213 14.98 -3.57 7.57
C THR A 213 16.44 -3.98 7.39
N VAL A 214 17.36 -3.39 8.17
CA VAL A 214 18.76 -3.78 8.19
C VAL A 214 18.92 -5.26 8.56
N ALA A 215 18.16 -5.74 9.55
CA ALA A 215 18.19 -7.15 9.95
C ALA A 215 17.58 -8.07 8.86
N CYS A 216 16.51 -7.64 8.19
CA CYS A 216 15.83 -8.44 7.18
C CYS A 216 16.56 -8.51 5.83
N GLN A 217 17.38 -7.50 5.49
CA GLN A 217 18.08 -7.46 4.19
C GLN A 217 18.98 -8.66 3.94
N LYS A 218 19.55 -9.28 4.99
CA LYS A 218 20.38 -10.48 4.86
C LYS A 218 19.63 -11.71 4.30
N TYR A 219 18.32 -11.71 4.36
CA TYR A 219 17.48 -12.79 3.83
C TYR A 219 17.03 -12.53 2.39
N VAL A 220 17.29 -11.34 1.84
CA VAL A 220 16.90 -10.98 0.49
C VAL A 220 17.93 -11.49 -0.51
N PRO A 221 17.56 -12.34 -1.49
CA PRO A 221 18.54 -13.07 -2.30
C PRO A 221 19.18 -12.25 -3.42
N ASN A 222 18.62 -11.10 -3.78
CA ASN A 222 19.09 -10.33 -4.95
C ASN A 222 19.02 -8.82 -4.72
N ARG A 223 19.81 -8.06 -5.51
CA ARG A 223 19.91 -6.59 -5.42
C ARG A 223 18.58 -5.90 -5.66
N PHE A 224 17.78 -6.40 -6.58
CA PHE A 224 16.48 -5.80 -6.89
C PHE A 224 15.51 -5.92 -5.70
N GLY A 225 15.50 -7.06 -5.02
CA GLY A 225 14.77 -7.24 -3.75
C GLY A 225 15.23 -6.29 -2.66
N HIS A 226 16.54 -6.04 -2.54
CA HIS A 226 17.07 -5.04 -1.59
C HIS A 226 16.51 -3.64 -1.90
N TYR A 227 16.51 -3.21 -3.15
CA TYR A 227 15.91 -1.92 -3.53
C TYR A 227 14.43 -1.86 -3.19
N PHE A 228 13.69 -2.94 -3.42
CA PHE A 228 12.26 -3.00 -3.12
C PHE A 228 11.98 -2.97 -1.61
N LEU A 229 12.77 -3.70 -0.82
CA LEU A 229 12.67 -3.70 0.65
C LEU A 229 12.91 -2.28 1.19
N TRP A 230 14.01 -1.64 0.77
CA TRP A 230 14.34 -0.29 1.19
C TRP A 230 13.32 0.74 0.70
N ALA A 231 12.79 0.61 -0.52
CA ALA A 231 11.77 1.51 -1.05
C ALA A 231 10.51 1.52 -0.17
N ASN A 232 10.04 0.33 0.27
CA ASN A 232 8.90 0.23 1.20
C ASN A 232 9.21 0.86 2.57
N THR A 233 10.40 0.64 3.10
CA THR A 233 10.84 1.26 4.36
C THR A 233 10.92 2.77 4.22
N LEU A 234 11.56 3.26 3.16
CA LEU A 234 11.73 4.70 2.91
C LEU A 234 10.40 5.40 2.64
N LEU A 235 9.38 4.70 2.16
CA LEU A 235 8.03 5.25 2.04
C LEU A 235 7.49 5.68 3.43
N VAL A 236 7.65 4.83 4.44
CA VAL A 236 7.20 5.13 5.81
C VAL A 236 8.10 6.18 6.47
N VAL A 237 9.42 6.04 6.31
CA VAL A 237 10.41 7.00 6.83
C VAL A 237 10.20 8.39 6.22
N GLY A 238 10.01 8.48 4.91
CA GLY A 238 9.73 9.72 4.21
C GLY A 238 8.42 10.36 4.67
N SER A 239 7.36 9.54 4.82
CA SER A 239 6.08 10.02 5.35
C SER A 239 6.22 10.55 6.78
N TRP A 240 6.93 9.83 7.65
CA TRP A 240 7.24 10.29 9.01
C TRP A 240 8.05 11.60 9.00
N TYR A 241 9.09 11.68 8.15
CA TYR A 241 9.94 12.86 8.07
C TYR A 241 9.17 14.11 7.66
N VAL A 242 8.40 14.06 6.56
CA VAL A 242 7.63 15.22 6.12
C VAL A 242 6.49 15.54 7.07
N TYR A 243 5.89 14.53 7.76
CA TYR A 243 4.94 14.73 8.84
C TYR A 243 5.59 15.50 10.00
N SER A 244 6.77 15.13 10.47
CA SER A 244 7.50 15.81 11.54
C SER A 244 7.84 17.27 11.18
N GLN A 245 7.94 17.59 9.88
CA GLN A 245 8.13 18.95 9.38
C GLN A 245 6.80 19.68 9.07
N GLN A 246 5.65 19.07 9.45
CA GLN A 246 4.30 19.61 9.28
C GLN A 246 3.81 19.71 7.82
N TYR A 247 4.42 19.01 6.87
CA TYR A 247 3.90 18.90 5.50
C TYR A 247 2.90 17.74 5.41
N TYR A 248 1.78 17.88 6.08
CA TYR A 248 0.77 16.83 6.29
C TYR A 248 0.25 16.25 4.99
N PHE A 249 0.01 17.10 3.98
CA PHE A 249 -0.46 16.66 2.67
C PHE A 249 0.55 15.72 2.00
N LEU A 250 1.85 16.06 2.01
CA LEU A 250 2.88 15.23 1.41
C LEU A 250 3.02 13.88 2.12
N ALA A 251 2.84 13.86 3.44
CA ALA A 251 2.91 12.64 4.23
C ALA A 251 1.82 11.61 3.85
N ILE A 252 0.63 12.10 3.47
CA ILE A 252 -0.49 11.26 3.01
C ILE A 252 -0.33 10.93 1.51
N LEU A 253 0.12 11.88 0.72
CA LEU A 253 0.22 11.77 -0.73
C LEU A 253 1.15 10.61 -1.14
N MET A 254 2.32 10.49 -0.51
CA MET A 254 3.32 9.48 -0.90
C MET A 254 2.79 8.05 -0.83
N PRO A 255 2.32 7.53 0.32
CA PRO A 255 1.84 6.16 0.39
C PRO A 255 0.58 5.95 -0.46
N ARG A 256 -0.24 6.99 -0.61
CA ARG A 256 -1.45 6.92 -1.41
C ARG A 256 -1.17 6.77 -2.90
N LEU A 257 -0.28 7.60 -3.47
CA LEU A 257 0.09 7.50 -4.89
C LEU A 257 0.72 6.15 -5.22
N VAL A 258 1.67 5.69 -4.40
CA VAL A 258 2.31 4.38 -4.62
C VAL A 258 1.27 3.26 -4.58
N HIS A 259 0.34 3.32 -3.61
CA HIS A 259 -0.72 2.32 -3.47
C HIS A 259 -1.69 2.33 -4.65
N ASP A 260 -2.27 3.49 -4.98
CA ASP A 260 -3.32 3.60 -5.98
C ASP A 260 -2.80 3.22 -7.37
N ILE A 261 -1.62 3.72 -7.78
CA ILE A 261 -1.03 3.38 -9.07
C ILE A 261 -0.65 1.89 -9.13
N THR A 262 -0.14 1.33 -8.03
CA THR A 262 0.13 -0.11 -7.94
C THR A 262 -1.16 -0.91 -8.15
N ALA A 263 -2.23 -0.56 -7.45
CA ALA A 263 -3.52 -1.24 -7.55
C ALA A 263 -4.12 -1.14 -8.96
N TYR A 264 -4.12 0.05 -9.55
CA TYR A 264 -4.58 0.24 -10.94
C TYR A 264 -3.78 -0.60 -11.94
N SER A 265 -2.46 -0.69 -11.78
CA SER A 265 -1.62 -1.50 -12.64
C SER A 265 -2.01 -2.98 -12.60
N PHE A 266 -2.35 -3.50 -11.42
CA PHE A 266 -2.84 -4.87 -11.28
C PHE A 266 -4.27 -5.03 -11.83
N TYR A 267 -5.17 -4.07 -11.60
CA TYR A 267 -6.54 -4.13 -12.11
C TYR A 267 -6.58 -4.14 -13.64
N VAL A 268 -5.87 -3.21 -14.28
CA VAL A 268 -5.78 -3.13 -15.74
C VAL A 268 -5.16 -4.40 -16.33
N SER A 269 -4.04 -4.87 -15.76
CA SER A 269 -3.40 -6.10 -16.24
C SER A 269 -4.30 -7.33 -16.10
N HIS A 270 -5.05 -7.39 -15.00
CA HIS A 270 -5.99 -8.49 -14.78
C HIS A 270 -7.15 -8.45 -15.76
N ASP A 271 -7.77 -7.29 -15.95
CA ASP A 271 -8.91 -7.08 -16.82
C ASP A 271 -8.56 -7.36 -18.29
N VAL A 272 -7.46 -6.79 -18.79
CA VAL A 272 -6.97 -7.03 -20.16
C VAL A 272 -6.66 -8.52 -20.39
N ASN A 273 -5.98 -9.18 -19.45
CA ASN A 273 -5.64 -10.59 -19.58
C ASN A 273 -6.87 -11.51 -19.58
N ARG A 274 -7.98 -11.04 -19.05
CA ARG A 274 -9.21 -11.80 -18.99
C ARG A 274 -10.07 -11.60 -20.22
N HIS A 275 -10.30 -10.35 -20.63
CA HIS A 275 -11.14 -10.03 -21.80
C HIS A 275 -10.41 -10.28 -23.15
N GLY A 276 -9.09 -10.22 -23.19
CA GLY A 276 -8.33 -10.57 -24.38
C GLY A 276 -8.51 -12.01 -24.85
N LYS A 277 -9.19 -12.86 -24.06
CA LYS A 277 -9.57 -14.24 -24.42
C LYS A 277 -10.99 -14.39 -24.93
N GLU A 278 -11.85 -13.43 -24.60
CA GLU A 278 -13.24 -13.44 -25.05
C GLU A 278 -13.38 -12.83 -26.47
N ALA A 279 -12.30 -12.17 -26.94
CA ALA A 279 -12.25 -11.53 -28.26
C ALA A 279 -11.59 -12.42 -29.36
N GLU A 280 -11.01 -13.59 -29.01
CA GLU A 280 -10.51 -14.62 -29.92
C GLU A 280 -11.56 -15.74 -30.07
#